data_4489376dedd5d73c66357961219479fe
#
_entry.id   4489376dedd5d73c66357961219479fe
#
_cell.length_a   1.000
_cell.length_b   1.000
_cell.length_c   1.000
_cell.angle_alpha   90.00
_cell.angle_beta   90.00
_cell.angle_gamma   90.00
#
_symmetry.space_group_name_H-M   'P 1'
#
loop_
_entity.id
_entity.type
_entity.pdbx_description
1 polymer ?
#
loop_
_entity_poly.entity_id
_entity_poly.type
_entity_poly.pdbx_seq_one_letter_code
_entity_poly.pdbx_strand_id
1 'polypeptide(L)'
;MTDRIRVAVVTTTRAEFHILAPLLDELERNKNFSLQLIVSGTHLSKAHGSTINDVRCRFPGLMTIDAQFESSDPEALVNSAARLSTGVATHLRSKTPDLLVVLGDRFELLSVAQAALLLRIPIAHLHGGETTLGAIDDLVRNALTQLASLHLVAADVFAERVLALGAEPNMVHVVGALGVEAALANCSDNRADALWVTGLPEGPYVVVALHPETRGTNTIHDLYESVQGALEHFPDLGVVVTRPNTDVGGDELAELLKHWALERARTRFIESLGRNFATVVSHAEAIIGNSSSGIIEAPALETPTVNIGQRQMGRPHGASVRSVPAEGRALRAALGSLLSHGPRFDDAPYGVGGAVAGIVRVLAAFGETR
;
A
#
# COMPACT_ATOMS: atom_id res chain seq x y z
N MET A 1 36.65 3.53 -12.09
CA MET A 1 35.58 3.39 -11.08
C MET A 1 34.33 3.89 -11.77
N THR A 2 33.38 3.01 -12.03
CA THR A 2 32.07 3.44 -12.57
C THR A 2 31.41 4.33 -11.52
N ASP A 3 30.98 5.53 -11.95
CA ASP A 3 30.25 6.44 -11.04
C ASP A 3 28.98 5.74 -10.56
N ARG A 4 28.65 5.90 -9.27
CA ARG A 4 27.43 5.34 -8.71
C ARG A 4 26.21 6.01 -9.34
N ILE A 5 25.19 5.23 -9.65
CA ILE A 5 23.90 5.76 -10.14
C ILE A 5 23.22 6.50 -8.97
N ARG A 6 23.00 7.80 -9.14
CA ARG A 6 22.37 8.66 -8.14
C ARG A 6 20.86 8.57 -8.27
N VAL A 7 20.20 7.95 -7.30
CA VAL A 7 18.76 7.75 -7.29
C VAL A 7 18.13 8.60 -6.19
N ALA A 8 17.25 9.52 -6.57
CA ALA A 8 16.40 10.22 -5.61
C ALA A 8 15.11 9.44 -5.43
N VAL A 9 14.67 9.26 -4.18
CA VAL A 9 13.38 8.65 -3.83
C VAL A 9 12.62 9.61 -2.94
N VAL A 10 11.34 9.83 -3.22
CA VAL A 10 10.48 10.71 -2.41
C VAL A 10 9.44 9.88 -1.65
N THR A 11 9.23 10.22 -0.39
CA THR A 11 8.13 9.70 0.42
C THR A 11 7.40 10.84 1.13
N THR A 12 6.07 10.79 1.11
CA THR A 12 5.20 11.85 1.67
C THR A 12 4.34 11.36 2.83
N THR A 13 4.20 10.03 2.98
CA THR A 13 3.37 9.43 4.03
C THR A 13 4.01 8.20 4.65
N ARG A 14 3.60 7.89 5.87
CA ARG A 14 4.02 6.66 6.58
C ARG A 14 3.70 5.39 5.77
N ALA A 15 2.55 5.35 5.12
CA ALA A 15 2.12 4.18 4.34
C ALA A 15 3.06 3.94 3.15
N GLU A 16 3.40 4.99 2.38
CA GLU A 16 4.38 4.89 1.28
C GLU A 16 5.75 4.44 1.78
N PHE A 17 6.21 5.02 2.90
CA PHE A 17 7.52 4.68 3.45
C PHE A 17 7.62 3.20 3.81
N HIS A 18 6.58 2.61 4.42
CA HIS A 18 6.59 1.19 4.75
C HIS A 18 6.69 0.30 3.51
N ILE A 19 6.02 0.68 2.42
CA ILE A 19 6.07 -0.04 1.14
C ILE A 19 7.45 0.15 0.49
N LEU A 20 8.02 1.36 0.52
CA LEU A 20 9.32 1.68 -0.07
C LEU A 20 10.50 1.13 0.73
N ALA A 21 10.32 0.86 2.02
CA ALA A 21 11.43 0.56 2.93
C ALA A 21 12.36 -0.57 2.47
N PRO A 22 11.89 -1.72 1.96
CA PRO A 22 12.77 -2.76 1.45
C PRO A 22 13.62 -2.29 0.24
N LEU A 23 13.04 -1.48 -0.65
CA LEU A 23 13.77 -0.90 -1.77
C LEU A 23 14.80 0.11 -1.31
N LEU A 24 14.45 0.98 -0.36
CA LEU A 24 15.37 1.97 0.21
C LEU A 24 16.58 1.32 0.89
N ASP A 25 16.36 0.24 1.66
CA ASP A 25 17.46 -0.52 2.28
C ASP A 25 18.39 -1.13 1.24
N GLU A 26 17.84 -1.68 0.15
CA GLU A 26 18.65 -2.24 -0.91
C GLU A 26 19.45 -1.17 -1.65
N LEU A 27 18.84 -0.03 -1.98
CA LEU A 27 19.53 1.09 -2.65
C LEU A 27 20.64 1.70 -1.77
N GLU A 28 20.44 1.78 -0.44
CA GLU A 28 21.45 2.28 0.51
C GLU A 28 22.62 1.30 0.66
N ARG A 29 22.36 0.00 0.69
CA ARG A 29 23.36 -1.05 0.86
C ARG A 29 24.15 -1.32 -0.41
N ASN A 30 23.53 -1.17 -1.57
CA ASN A 30 24.08 -1.55 -2.87
C ASN A 30 25.09 -0.51 -3.39
N LYS A 31 26.34 -0.94 -3.53
CA LYS A 31 27.47 -0.06 -3.88
C LYS A 31 27.35 0.60 -5.28
N ASN A 32 26.48 0.11 -6.13
CA ASN A 32 26.23 0.67 -7.46
C ASN A 32 25.35 1.92 -7.41
N PHE A 33 24.68 2.17 -6.29
CA PHE A 33 23.76 3.30 -6.13
C PHE A 33 24.24 4.31 -5.08
N SER A 34 23.75 5.53 -5.23
CA SER A 34 23.85 6.60 -4.26
C SER A 34 22.44 7.11 -4.00
N LEU A 35 21.84 6.70 -2.88
CA LEU A 35 20.48 7.07 -2.50
C LEU A 35 20.41 8.53 -2.01
N GLN A 36 19.41 9.26 -2.50
CA GLN A 36 18.98 10.55 -1.98
C GLN A 36 17.52 10.42 -1.53
N LEU A 37 17.30 10.19 -0.23
CA LEU A 37 15.94 10.08 0.31
C LEU A 37 15.41 11.46 0.67
N ILE A 38 14.29 11.85 0.02
CA ILE A 38 13.58 13.11 0.26
C ILE A 38 12.29 12.79 1.01
N VAL A 39 12.10 13.40 2.17
CA VAL A 39 10.95 13.18 3.06
C VAL A 39 10.16 14.47 3.21
N SER A 40 8.86 14.41 2.97
CA SER A 40 7.95 15.55 3.06
C SER A 40 6.55 15.12 3.50
N GLY A 41 5.56 15.93 3.22
CA GLY A 41 4.15 15.60 3.46
C GLY A 41 3.82 15.36 4.93
N THR A 42 2.97 14.39 5.18
CA THR A 42 2.46 14.06 6.52
C THR A 42 3.52 13.48 7.47
N HIS A 43 4.70 13.07 6.96
CA HIS A 43 5.82 12.69 7.81
C HIS A 43 6.25 13.80 8.77
N LEU A 44 6.12 15.06 8.35
CA LEU A 44 6.53 16.24 9.12
C LEU A 44 5.39 16.84 9.92
N SER A 45 4.15 16.43 9.66
CA SER A 45 2.96 16.95 10.32
C SER A 45 2.78 16.36 11.74
N LYS A 46 2.64 17.24 12.73
CA LYS A 46 2.33 16.85 14.11
C LYS A 46 0.93 16.26 14.24
N ALA A 47 -0.02 16.77 13.47
CA ALA A 47 -1.40 16.29 13.43
C ALA A 47 -1.48 14.83 12.96
N HIS A 48 -0.52 14.36 12.13
CA HIS A 48 -0.45 13.01 11.60
C HIS A 48 0.61 12.13 12.29
N GLY A 49 1.04 12.51 13.51
CA GLY A 49 1.93 11.70 14.35
C GLY A 49 3.43 11.84 14.08
N SER A 50 3.85 12.78 13.21
CA SER A 50 5.26 13.16 12.98
C SER A 50 6.21 11.97 12.83
N THR A 51 5.99 11.14 11.82
CA THR A 51 6.72 9.87 11.62
C THR A 51 8.15 10.04 11.08
N ILE A 52 8.61 11.28 10.95
CA ILE A 52 9.98 11.62 10.48
C ILE A 52 11.08 10.98 11.32
N ASN A 53 10.86 10.80 12.62
CA ASN A 53 11.87 10.21 13.50
C ASN A 53 12.11 8.74 13.17
N ASP A 54 11.06 7.99 12.82
CA ASP A 54 11.17 6.58 12.40
C ASP A 54 12.00 6.47 11.12
N VAL A 55 11.72 7.36 10.15
CA VAL A 55 12.48 7.42 8.90
C VAL A 55 13.94 7.80 9.15
N ARG A 56 14.20 8.80 9.99
CA ARG A 56 15.54 9.30 10.31
C ARG A 56 16.39 8.27 11.05
N CYS A 57 15.79 7.48 11.92
CA CYS A 57 16.50 6.40 12.61
C CYS A 57 17.04 5.36 11.62
N ARG A 58 16.31 5.10 10.53
CA ARG A 58 16.70 4.11 9.50
C ARG A 58 17.62 4.71 8.44
N PHE A 59 17.37 5.97 8.04
CA PHE A 59 18.12 6.70 7.01
C PHE A 59 18.58 8.06 7.53
N PRO A 60 19.72 8.13 8.26
CA PRO A 60 20.19 9.37 8.88
C PRO A 60 20.53 10.48 7.87
N GLY A 61 20.87 10.11 6.64
CA GLY A 61 21.25 11.02 5.55
C GLY A 61 20.09 11.63 4.77
N LEU A 62 18.84 11.40 5.21
CA LEU A 62 17.65 11.92 4.50
C LEU A 62 17.61 13.46 4.43
N MET A 63 16.95 13.96 3.39
CA MET A 63 16.60 15.38 3.25
C MET A 63 15.14 15.60 3.61
N THR A 64 14.83 16.64 4.38
CA THR A 64 13.46 17.05 4.67
C THR A 64 13.07 18.30 3.88
N ILE A 65 11.83 18.29 3.37
CA ILE A 65 11.22 19.47 2.76
C ILE A 65 9.91 19.75 3.50
N ASP A 66 9.90 20.77 4.35
CA ASP A 66 8.71 21.17 5.08
C ASP A 66 7.78 22.00 4.17
N ALA A 67 6.82 21.31 3.61
CA ALA A 67 5.80 21.91 2.75
C ALA A 67 4.49 22.23 3.50
N GLN A 68 4.44 22.01 4.82
CA GLN A 68 3.31 22.39 5.72
C GLN A 68 1.97 21.75 5.31
N PHE A 69 1.94 20.45 5.12
CA PHE A 69 0.69 19.70 4.89
C PHE A 69 -0.05 19.47 6.23
N GLU A 70 -0.57 20.58 6.84
CA GLU A 70 -1.23 20.55 8.14
C GLU A 70 -2.75 20.71 8.05
N SER A 71 -3.29 20.98 6.87
CA SER A 71 -4.72 21.24 6.65
C SER A 71 -5.24 20.43 5.47
N SER A 72 -6.53 20.08 5.52
CA SER A 72 -7.29 19.50 4.41
C SER A 72 -8.01 20.56 3.56
N ASP A 73 -7.86 21.85 3.87
CA ASP A 73 -8.42 22.93 3.08
C ASP A 73 -7.78 22.96 1.68
N PRO A 74 -8.57 23.04 0.59
CA PRO A 74 -8.03 22.98 -0.77
C PRO A 74 -7.00 24.06 -1.10
N GLU A 75 -7.20 25.30 -0.65
CA GLU A 75 -6.25 26.39 -0.89
C GLU A 75 -4.93 26.15 -0.12
N ALA A 76 -5.02 25.69 1.13
CA ALA A 76 -3.85 25.34 1.92
C ALA A 76 -3.07 24.17 1.27
N LEU A 77 -3.76 23.17 0.73
CA LEU A 77 -3.13 22.05 0.01
C LEU A 77 -2.40 22.52 -1.25
N VAL A 78 -3.00 23.41 -2.05
CA VAL A 78 -2.34 24.01 -3.24
C VAL A 78 -1.09 24.79 -2.84
N ASN A 79 -1.14 25.58 -1.77
CA ASN A 79 0.02 26.30 -1.26
C ASN A 79 1.12 25.36 -0.76
N SER A 80 0.76 24.26 -0.11
CA SER A 80 1.71 23.22 0.33
C SER A 80 2.35 22.51 -0.87
N ALA A 81 1.58 22.18 -1.90
CA ALA A 81 2.07 21.62 -3.14
C ALA A 81 3.07 22.53 -3.86
N ALA A 82 2.81 23.84 -3.89
CA ALA A 82 3.75 24.83 -4.47
C ALA A 82 5.07 24.90 -3.67
N ARG A 83 5.00 24.89 -2.33
CA ARG A 83 6.20 24.84 -1.47
C ARG A 83 6.99 23.54 -1.69
N LEU A 84 6.30 22.39 -1.80
CA LEU A 84 6.95 21.13 -2.11
C LEU A 84 7.69 21.17 -3.45
N SER A 85 7.02 21.63 -4.50
CA SER A 85 7.62 21.76 -5.84
C SER A 85 8.89 22.61 -5.81
N THR A 86 8.85 23.76 -5.17
CA THR A 86 10.00 24.67 -5.05
C THR A 86 11.14 24.06 -4.24
N GLY A 87 10.82 23.41 -3.10
CA GLY A 87 11.81 22.74 -2.25
C GLY A 87 12.50 21.58 -2.97
N VAL A 88 11.72 20.73 -3.66
CA VAL A 88 12.24 19.63 -4.47
C VAL A 88 13.13 20.16 -5.59
N ALA A 89 12.69 21.18 -6.34
CA ALA A 89 13.48 21.76 -7.41
C ALA A 89 14.82 22.31 -6.91
N THR A 90 14.83 22.98 -5.78
CA THR A 90 16.05 23.52 -5.15
C THR A 90 17.02 22.40 -4.78
N HIS A 91 16.51 21.33 -4.15
CA HIS A 91 17.32 20.18 -3.76
C HIS A 91 17.89 19.44 -4.97
N LEU A 92 17.04 19.05 -5.93
CA LEU A 92 17.44 18.31 -7.12
C LEU A 92 18.41 19.09 -8.01
N ARG A 93 18.32 20.41 -8.04
CA ARG A 93 19.28 21.26 -8.73
C ARG A 93 20.65 21.26 -8.05
N SER A 94 20.69 21.22 -6.73
CA SER A 94 21.96 21.23 -5.97
C SER A 94 22.66 19.86 -5.95
N LYS A 95 21.89 18.78 -6.02
CA LYS A 95 22.34 17.40 -6.04
C LYS A 95 21.57 16.64 -7.11
N THR A 96 21.90 16.88 -8.36
CA THR A 96 21.17 16.31 -9.50
C THR A 96 21.26 14.80 -9.51
N PRO A 97 20.16 14.06 -9.33
CA PRO A 97 20.16 12.61 -9.48
C PRO A 97 20.14 12.21 -10.96
N ASP A 98 20.50 10.97 -11.23
CA ASP A 98 20.37 10.38 -12.56
C ASP A 98 18.94 9.93 -12.83
N LEU A 99 18.17 9.65 -11.74
CA LEU A 99 16.79 9.19 -11.81
C LEU A 99 16.03 9.57 -10.51
N LEU A 100 14.77 9.96 -10.65
CA LEU A 100 13.83 10.16 -9.55
C LEU A 100 12.83 9.00 -9.51
N VAL A 101 12.67 8.38 -8.35
CA VAL A 101 11.68 7.31 -8.13
C VAL A 101 10.48 7.87 -7.36
N VAL A 102 9.28 7.63 -7.87
CA VAL A 102 8.00 7.96 -7.23
C VAL A 102 7.11 6.71 -7.14
N LEU A 103 6.35 6.57 -6.06
CA LEU A 103 5.47 5.43 -5.82
C LEU A 103 4.00 5.82 -5.84
N GLY A 104 3.20 5.20 -6.69
CA GLY A 104 1.74 5.24 -6.61
C GLY A 104 1.12 6.53 -7.14
N ASP A 105 0.23 7.13 -6.35
CA ASP A 105 -0.80 8.05 -6.83
C ASP A 105 -1.10 9.22 -5.89
N ARG A 106 -0.23 9.48 -4.94
CA ARG A 106 -0.40 10.61 -4.02
C ARG A 106 -0.32 11.93 -4.77
N PHE A 107 -1.26 12.85 -4.52
CA PHE A 107 -1.33 14.14 -5.22
C PHE A 107 -0.06 15.00 -5.01
N GLU A 108 0.61 14.88 -3.88
CA GLU A 108 1.87 15.55 -3.58
C GLU A 108 2.96 15.22 -4.63
N LEU A 109 2.92 14.02 -5.19
CA LEU A 109 3.89 13.55 -6.18
C LEU A 109 3.78 14.30 -7.53
N LEU A 110 2.65 14.92 -7.84
CA LEU A 110 2.54 15.82 -9.02
C LEU A 110 3.50 17.01 -8.90
N SER A 111 3.62 17.57 -7.70
CA SER A 111 4.55 18.68 -7.43
C SER A 111 6.02 18.25 -7.57
N VAL A 112 6.30 17.03 -7.15
CA VAL A 112 7.63 16.39 -7.28
C VAL A 112 7.95 16.11 -8.73
N ALA A 113 7.02 15.53 -9.48
CA ALA A 113 7.18 15.20 -10.90
C ALA A 113 7.31 16.46 -11.76
N GLN A 114 6.56 17.52 -11.46
CA GLN A 114 6.70 18.82 -12.12
C GLN A 114 8.12 19.37 -11.98
N ALA A 115 8.70 19.33 -10.78
CA ALA A 115 10.06 19.80 -10.53
C ALA A 115 11.09 18.97 -11.32
N ALA A 116 10.96 17.64 -11.32
CA ALA A 116 11.84 16.74 -12.06
C ALA A 116 11.76 16.97 -13.58
N LEU A 117 10.53 17.10 -14.12
CA LEU A 117 10.30 17.36 -15.55
C LEU A 117 11.00 18.63 -16.01
N LEU A 118 10.82 19.73 -15.28
CA LEU A 118 11.43 21.03 -15.64
C LEU A 118 12.96 21.03 -15.50
N LEU A 119 13.50 20.20 -14.61
CA LEU A 119 14.94 19.97 -14.45
C LEU A 119 15.49 18.90 -15.41
N ARG A 120 14.64 18.30 -16.25
CA ARG A 120 14.99 17.21 -17.18
C ARG A 120 15.57 15.97 -16.47
N ILE A 121 15.11 15.70 -15.25
CA ILE A 121 15.45 14.50 -14.49
C ILE A 121 14.42 13.44 -14.84
N PRO A 122 14.83 12.26 -15.35
CA PRO A 122 13.88 11.18 -15.66
C PRO A 122 13.21 10.65 -14.40
N ILE A 123 11.97 10.20 -14.57
CA ILE A 123 11.13 9.68 -13.49
C ILE A 123 10.90 8.19 -13.71
N ALA A 124 11.17 7.38 -12.69
CA ALA A 124 10.71 6.00 -12.59
C ALA A 124 9.44 5.97 -11.73
N HIS A 125 8.35 5.51 -12.31
CA HIS A 125 7.06 5.41 -11.63
C HIS A 125 6.79 3.96 -11.22
N LEU A 126 6.72 3.73 -9.91
CA LEU A 126 6.34 2.46 -9.30
C LEU A 126 4.81 2.40 -9.17
N HIS A 127 4.22 1.25 -9.45
CA HIS A 127 2.77 1.01 -9.36
C HIS A 127 1.92 1.87 -10.30
N GLY A 128 2.47 2.27 -11.48
CA GLY A 128 1.70 2.85 -12.56
C GLY A 128 0.69 1.87 -13.16
N GLY A 129 -0.36 2.39 -13.82
CA GLY A 129 -1.37 1.57 -14.51
C GLY A 129 -2.40 0.88 -13.60
N GLU A 130 -2.24 0.90 -12.28
CA GLU A 130 -3.28 0.43 -11.36
C GLU A 130 -4.51 1.35 -11.45
N THR A 131 -5.70 0.81 -11.12
CA THR A 131 -6.94 1.58 -11.06
C THR A 131 -7.45 1.67 -9.63
N THR A 132 -7.89 2.87 -9.27
CA THR A 132 -8.65 3.14 -8.06
C THR A 132 -9.93 3.83 -8.50
N LEU A 133 -10.93 3.01 -8.90
CA LEU A 133 -12.15 3.54 -9.48
C LEU A 133 -12.79 4.55 -8.53
N GLY A 134 -12.76 5.79 -8.97
CA GLY A 134 -13.54 6.81 -8.33
C GLY A 134 -12.83 7.76 -7.39
N ALA A 135 -11.53 7.67 -7.24
CA ALA A 135 -10.76 8.64 -6.49
C ALA A 135 -9.98 9.60 -7.42
N ILE A 136 -9.59 10.74 -6.91
CA ILE A 136 -8.65 11.66 -7.56
C ILE A 136 -7.30 10.96 -7.83
N ASP A 137 -6.97 9.96 -7.01
CA ASP A 137 -5.76 9.15 -7.07
C ASP A 137 -5.57 8.51 -8.46
N ASP A 138 -6.66 8.08 -9.11
CA ASP A 138 -6.61 7.51 -10.45
C ASP A 138 -6.14 8.53 -11.51
N LEU A 139 -6.60 9.78 -11.40
CA LEU A 139 -6.16 10.88 -12.26
C LEU A 139 -4.70 11.22 -12.01
N VAL A 140 -4.30 11.28 -10.75
CA VAL A 140 -2.92 11.55 -10.33
C VAL A 140 -1.98 10.47 -10.86
N ARG A 141 -2.34 9.19 -10.67
CA ARG A 141 -1.56 8.05 -11.16
C ARG A 141 -1.35 8.09 -12.66
N ASN A 142 -2.42 8.34 -13.42
CA ASN A 142 -2.34 8.46 -14.87
C ASN A 142 -1.46 9.64 -15.31
N ALA A 143 -1.55 10.78 -14.63
CA ALA A 143 -0.68 11.93 -14.88
C ALA A 143 0.79 11.61 -14.59
N LEU A 144 1.09 10.98 -13.46
CA LEU A 144 2.45 10.55 -13.11
C LEU A 144 2.99 9.53 -14.12
N THR A 145 2.16 8.58 -14.57
CA THR A 145 2.51 7.62 -15.62
C THR A 145 2.90 8.35 -16.91
N GLN A 146 2.15 9.38 -17.32
CA GLN A 146 2.47 10.16 -18.52
C GLN A 146 3.77 11.00 -18.39
N LEU A 147 4.12 11.41 -17.18
CA LEU A 147 5.34 12.17 -16.90
C LEU A 147 6.57 11.27 -16.72
N ALA A 148 6.37 9.98 -16.52
CA ALA A 148 7.44 9.03 -16.25
C ALA A 148 8.16 8.60 -17.52
N SER A 149 9.46 8.33 -17.40
CA SER A 149 10.32 7.77 -18.46
C SER A 149 10.55 6.27 -18.29
N LEU A 150 10.27 5.72 -17.10
CA LEU A 150 10.46 4.32 -16.74
C LEU A 150 9.28 3.86 -15.89
N HIS A 151 8.69 2.73 -16.23
CA HIS A 151 7.47 2.23 -15.59
C HIS A 151 7.75 0.86 -14.97
N LEU A 152 7.58 0.78 -13.64
CA LEU A 152 7.84 -0.40 -12.84
C LEU A 152 6.50 -0.85 -12.23
N VAL A 153 5.79 -1.70 -12.96
CA VAL A 153 4.39 -2.05 -12.66
C VAL A 153 4.30 -3.36 -11.87
N ALA A 154 3.21 -3.50 -11.11
CA ALA A 154 3.04 -4.62 -10.21
C ALA A 154 2.52 -5.90 -10.90
N ALA A 155 1.87 -5.81 -12.07
CA ALA A 155 1.29 -6.95 -12.78
C ALA A 155 1.16 -6.68 -14.29
N ASP A 156 1.02 -7.74 -15.09
CA ASP A 156 0.93 -7.66 -16.55
C ASP A 156 -0.24 -6.79 -17.03
N VAL A 157 -1.41 -6.89 -16.40
CA VAL A 157 -2.57 -6.07 -16.74
C VAL A 157 -2.30 -4.55 -16.56
N PHE A 158 -1.41 -4.19 -15.67
CA PHE A 158 -1.00 -2.79 -15.48
C PHE A 158 0.03 -2.37 -16.53
N ALA A 159 0.91 -3.28 -16.97
CA ALA A 159 1.77 -3.04 -18.10
C ALA A 159 0.98 -2.74 -19.37
N GLU A 160 -0.05 -3.55 -19.67
CA GLU A 160 -0.96 -3.32 -20.80
C GLU A 160 -1.61 -1.91 -20.75
N ARG A 161 -2.04 -1.47 -19.57
CA ARG A 161 -2.63 -0.13 -19.38
C ARG A 161 -1.60 0.98 -19.60
N VAL A 162 -0.39 0.83 -19.08
CA VAL A 162 0.70 1.78 -19.26
C VAL A 162 1.10 1.89 -20.73
N LEU A 163 1.16 0.76 -21.45
CA LEU A 163 1.37 0.73 -22.89
C LEU A 163 0.26 1.40 -23.67
N ALA A 164 -1.00 1.19 -23.27
CA ALA A 164 -2.16 1.85 -23.87
C ALA A 164 -2.17 3.37 -23.65
N LEU A 165 -1.50 3.87 -22.60
CA LEU A 165 -1.26 5.29 -22.36
C LEU A 165 -0.12 5.86 -23.21
N GLY A 166 0.57 5.04 -24.03
CA GLY A 166 1.60 5.46 -24.96
C GLY A 166 3.04 5.33 -24.47
N ALA A 167 3.28 4.59 -23.38
CA ALA A 167 4.63 4.32 -22.92
C ALA A 167 5.40 3.44 -23.91
N GLU A 168 6.70 3.67 -24.02
CA GLU A 168 7.59 2.84 -24.85
C GLU A 168 7.73 1.43 -24.27
N PRO A 169 7.54 0.37 -25.05
CA PRO A 169 7.51 -1.01 -24.53
C PRO A 169 8.77 -1.45 -23.77
N ASN A 170 9.94 -0.97 -24.19
CA ASN A 170 11.22 -1.24 -23.54
C ASN A 170 11.43 -0.49 -22.22
N MET A 171 10.52 0.45 -21.88
CA MET A 171 10.52 1.20 -20.64
C MET A 171 9.43 0.72 -19.65
N VAL A 172 8.69 -0.34 -19.99
CA VAL A 172 7.65 -0.90 -19.12
C VAL A 172 8.10 -2.28 -18.61
N HIS A 173 8.23 -2.42 -17.30
CA HIS A 173 8.72 -3.64 -16.66
C HIS A 173 7.76 -4.12 -15.58
N VAL A 174 7.36 -5.38 -15.65
CA VAL A 174 6.59 -6.04 -14.58
C VAL A 174 7.57 -6.52 -13.52
N VAL A 175 7.49 -5.96 -12.33
CA VAL A 175 8.43 -6.21 -11.23
C VAL A 175 7.77 -6.84 -10.00
N GLY A 176 6.43 -6.89 -9.96
CA GLY A 176 5.68 -7.27 -8.77
C GLY A 176 5.40 -6.07 -7.85
N ALA A 177 4.59 -6.30 -6.80
CA ALA A 177 4.22 -5.27 -5.86
C ALA A 177 5.22 -5.15 -4.71
N LEU A 178 5.70 -3.93 -4.44
CA LEU A 178 6.54 -3.64 -3.28
C LEU A 178 5.83 -3.91 -1.94
N GLY A 179 4.51 -3.77 -1.89
CA GLY A 179 3.71 -4.12 -0.70
C GLY A 179 3.86 -5.60 -0.33
N VAL A 180 3.91 -6.49 -1.33
CA VAL A 180 4.18 -7.92 -1.12
C VAL A 180 5.57 -8.14 -0.54
N GLU A 181 6.60 -7.49 -1.11
CA GLU A 181 7.96 -7.56 -0.59
C GLU A 181 8.05 -7.08 0.87
N ALA A 182 7.41 -5.95 1.16
CA ALA A 182 7.37 -5.39 2.51
C ALA A 182 6.63 -6.29 3.50
N ALA A 183 5.56 -6.94 3.07
CA ALA A 183 4.83 -7.91 3.89
C ALA A 183 5.69 -9.13 4.22
N LEU A 184 6.31 -9.75 3.21
CA LEU A 184 7.17 -10.92 3.39
C LEU A 184 8.39 -10.62 4.27
N ALA A 185 9.01 -9.43 4.11
CA ALA A 185 10.16 -9.02 4.92
C ALA A 185 9.83 -8.79 6.41
N ASN A 186 8.56 -8.56 6.76
CA ASN A 186 8.09 -8.33 8.13
C ASN A 186 7.27 -9.49 8.69
N CYS A 187 7.18 -10.61 7.97
CA CYS A 187 6.43 -11.78 8.41
C CYS A 187 7.28 -12.63 9.36
N SER A 188 6.70 -13.02 10.49
CA SER A 188 7.26 -14.03 11.40
C SER A 188 6.52 -15.35 11.22
N ASP A 189 7.28 -16.43 11.08
CA ASP A 189 6.72 -17.79 11.01
C ASP A 189 6.22 -18.30 12.35
N ASN A 190 6.45 -17.57 13.44
CA ASN A 190 6.07 -17.94 14.78
C ASN A 190 4.67 -17.44 15.11
N ARG A 191 3.69 -18.35 15.19
CA ARG A 191 2.32 -18.05 15.56
C ARG A 191 2.19 -17.36 16.94
N ALA A 192 3.09 -17.62 17.87
CA ALA A 192 3.05 -16.97 19.17
C ALA A 192 3.23 -15.46 19.09
N ASP A 193 3.99 -14.96 18.09
CA ASP A 193 4.14 -13.53 17.85
C ASP A 193 2.82 -12.88 17.42
N ALA A 194 2.05 -13.56 16.55
CA ALA A 194 0.73 -13.10 16.14
C ALA A 194 -0.26 -13.06 17.32
N LEU A 195 -0.27 -14.11 18.17
CA LEU A 195 -1.12 -14.15 19.34
C LEU A 195 -0.75 -13.10 20.39
N TRP A 196 0.56 -12.85 20.57
CA TRP A 196 1.04 -11.80 21.47
C TRP A 196 0.59 -10.41 21.00
N VAL A 197 0.72 -10.12 19.69
CA VAL A 197 0.30 -8.85 19.10
C VAL A 197 -1.21 -8.64 19.21
N THR A 198 -1.99 -9.68 18.95
CA THR A 198 -3.46 -9.59 18.93
C THR A 198 -4.10 -9.70 20.31
N GLY A 199 -3.41 -10.30 21.28
CA GLY A 199 -3.97 -10.62 22.60
C GLY A 199 -5.11 -11.63 22.54
N LEU A 200 -5.21 -12.40 21.46
CA LEU A 200 -6.16 -13.49 21.34
C LEU A 200 -5.65 -14.75 22.10
N PRO A 201 -6.55 -15.53 22.68
CA PRO A 201 -6.19 -16.84 23.17
C PRO A 201 -5.92 -17.81 22.01
N GLU A 202 -5.22 -18.91 22.28
CA GLU A 202 -5.00 -19.99 21.32
C GLU A 202 -6.27 -20.41 20.58
N GLY A 203 -6.11 -20.74 19.29
CA GLY A 203 -7.16 -21.19 18.40
C GLY A 203 -7.21 -20.43 17.07
N PRO A 204 -8.07 -20.88 16.14
CA PRO A 204 -8.22 -20.24 14.83
C PRO A 204 -8.79 -18.83 14.95
N TYR A 205 -8.37 -17.94 14.04
CA TYR A 205 -8.89 -16.59 13.98
C TYR A 205 -8.89 -16.05 12.54
N VAL A 206 -9.69 -15.01 12.31
CA VAL A 206 -9.74 -14.24 11.08
C VAL A 206 -9.38 -12.79 11.35
N VAL A 207 -8.92 -12.09 10.29
CA VAL A 207 -8.68 -10.65 10.31
C VAL A 207 -9.81 -9.95 9.56
N VAL A 208 -10.46 -8.98 10.21
CA VAL A 208 -11.46 -8.11 9.60
C VAL A 208 -10.81 -6.78 9.27
N ALA A 209 -10.74 -6.47 7.97
CA ALA A 209 -10.17 -5.24 7.43
C ALA A 209 -11.20 -4.56 6.53
N LEU A 210 -12.07 -3.75 7.15
CA LEU A 210 -13.24 -3.14 6.52
C LEU A 210 -13.07 -1.62 6.43
N HIS A 211 -13.45 -1.05 5.28
CA HIS A 211 -13.34 0.38 5.01
C HIS A 211 -14.63 0.89 4.38
N PRO A 212 -15.01 2.18 4.55
CA PRO A 212 -16.13 2.76 3.83
C PRO A 212 -15.97 2.63 2.31
N GLU A 213 -17.08 2.47 1.60
CA GLU A 213 -17.14 2.55 0.14
C GLU A 213 -17.56 3.97 -0.25
N THR A 214 -16.62 4.80 -0.70
CA THR A 214 -16.90 6.21 -1.05
C THR A 214 -17.69 6.36 -2.36
N ARG A 215 -17.79 5.32 -3.16
CA ARG A 215 -18.52 5.27 -4.44
C ARG A 215 -19.37 4.00 -4.65
N GLY A 216 -19.39 3.10 -3.68
CA GLY A 216 -20.24 1.91 -3.70
C GLY A 216 -21.70 2.25 -3.38
N THR A 217 -22.58 1.28 -3.57
CA THR A 217 -23.97 1.36 -3.15
C THR A 217 -24.19 0.91 -1.71
N ASN A 218 -23.18 0.26 -1.10
CA ASN A 218 -23.27 -0.24 0.26
C ASN A 218 -23.06 0.90 1.26
N THR A 219 -23.97 1.00 2.23
CA THR A 219 -23.79 1.89 3.37
C THR A 219 -22.78 1.31 4.37
N ILE A 220 -22.34 2.10 5.32
CA ILE A 220 -21.50 1.65 6.44
C ILE A 220 -22.20 0.53 7.22
N HIS A 221 -23.51 0.67 7.44
CA HIS A 221 -24.31 -0.33 8.15
C HIS A 221 -24.42 -1.63 7.36
N ASP A 222 -24.62 -1.60 6.04
CA ASP A 222 -24.65 -2.81 5.21
C ASP A 222 -23.34 -3.61 5.33
N LEU A 223 -22.21 -2.91 5.24
CA LEU A 223 -20.88 -3.52 5.39
C LEU A 223 -20.70 -4.11 6.80
N TYR A 224 -21.04 -3.35 7.84
CA TYR A 224 -20.91 -3.77 9.23
C TYR A 224 -21.79 -4.98 9.53
N GLU A 225 -23.09 -4.90 9.23
CA GLU A 225 -24.07 -5.96 9.50
C GLU A 225 -23.75 -7.25 8.74
N SER A 226 -23.22 -7.13 7.51
CA SER A 226 -22.80 -8.29 6.73
C SER A 226 -21.70 -9.09 7.44
N VAL A 227 -20.71 -8.41 8.03
CA VAL A 227 -19.58 -9.03 8.74
C VAL A 227 -20.05 -9.58 10.09
N GLN A 228 -20.76 -8.77 10.87
CA GLN A 228 -21.29 -9.16 12.17
C GLN A 228 -22.17 -10.41 12.04
N GLY A 229 -23.21 -10.34 11.22
CA GLY A 229 -24.17 -11.44 11.05
C GLY A 229 -23.56 -12.71 10.48
N ALA A 230 -22.52 -12.61 9.65
CA ALA A 230 -21.81 -13.80 9.18
C ALA A 230 -20.99 -14.45 10.29
N LEU A 231 -20.25 -13.66 11.09
CA LEU A 231 -19.32 -14.15 12.11
C LEU A 231 -20.03 -14.65 13.38
N GLU A 232 -21.28 -14.28 13.62
CA GLU A 232 -22.12 -14.88 14.68
C GLU A 232 -22.30 -16.39 14.53
N HIS A 233 -22.19 -16.91 13.30
CA HIS A 233 -22.29 -18.35 13.04
C HIS A 233 -20.98 -19.12 13.28
N PHE A 234 -19.91 -18.41 13.66
CA PHE A 234 -18.60 -18.99 13.96
C PHE A 234 -18.13 -18.54 15.36
N PRO A 235 -18.82 -18.93 16.45
CA PRO A 235 -18.56 -18.40 17.80
C PRO A 235 -17.16 -18.73 18.32
N ASP A 236 -16.60 -19.88 17.93
CA ASP A 236 -15.28 -20.34 18.36
C ASP A 236 -14.13 -19.66 17.61
N LEU A 237 -14.43 -18.99 16.49
CA LEU A 237 -13.44 -18.30 15.68
C LEU A 237 -13.06 -16.97 16.33
N GLY A 238 -11.75 -16.77 16.57
CA GLY A 238 -11.21 -15.49 17.00
C GLY A 238 -11.35 -14.44 15.89
N VAL A 239 -11.47 -13.18 16.27
CA VAL A 239 -11.57 -12.08 15.30
C VAL A 239 -10.64 -10.95 15.69
N VAL A 240 -9.75 -10.59 14.78
CA VAL A 240 -8.93 -9.38 14.85
C VAL A 240 -9.57 -8.34 13.95
N VAL A 241 -10.04 -7.26 14.50
CA VAL A 241 -10.63 -6.14 13.74
C VAL A 241 -9.61 -5.02 13.67
N THR A 242 -9.26 -4.59 12.47
CA THR A 242 -8.39 -3.42 12.29
C THR A 242 -9.23 -2.16 12.11
N ARG A 243 -8.71 -1.01 12.60
CA ARG A 243 -9.38 0.27 12.37
C ARG A 243 -9.54 0.55 10.89
N PRO A 244 -10.71 0.99 10.42
CA PRO A 244 -10.92 1.55 9.09
C PRO A 244 -9.98 2.73 8.79
N ASN A 245 -9.80 3.01 7.50
CA ASN A 245 -9.10 4.23 7.07
C ASN A 245 -9.89 5.51 7.44
N THR A 246 -9.27 6.67 7.22
CA THR A 246 -9.84 8.00 7.55
C THR A 246 -10.76 8.56 6.46
N ASP A 247 -11.23 7.75 5.51
CA ASP A 247 -12.22 8.16 4.52
C ASP A 247 -13.55 8.57 5.20
N VAL A 248 -14.39 9.29 4.46
CA VAL A 248 -15.71 9.70 4.98
C VAL A 248 -16.48 8.48 5.47
N GLY A 249 -16.92 8.54 6.73
CA GLY A 249 -17.57 7.43 7.42
C GLY A 249 -16.64 6.45 8.13
N GLY A 250 -15.32 6.62 8.02
CA GLY A 250 -14.34 5.73 8.66
C GLY A 250 -14.42 5.74 10.18
N ASP A 251 -14.64 6.89 10.80
CA ASP A 251 -14.78 7.00 12.25
C ASP A 251 -16.09 6.37 12.76
N GLU A 252 -17.20 6.53 12.03
CA GLU A 252 -18.46 5.88 12.34
C GLU A 252 -18.31 4.35 12.28
N LEU A 253 -17.73 3.83 11.21
CA LEU A 253 -17.46 2.39 11.08
C LEU A 253 -16.52 1.88 12.18
N ALA A 254 -15.51 2.68 12.56
CA ALA A 254 -14.58 2.33 13.62
C ALA A 254 -15.30 2.17 14.98
N GLU A 255 -16.21 3.08 15.33
CA GLU A 255 -16.98 2.99 16.57
C GLU A 255 -17.92 1.79 16.59
N LEU A 256 -18.60 1.48 15.47
CA LEU A 256 -19.43 0.27 15.36
C LEU A 256 -18.59 -1.00 15.56
N LEU A 257 -17.47 -1.12 14.87
CA LEU A 257 -16.57 -2.28 14.96
C LEU A 257 -15.94 -2.42 16.36
N LYS A 258 -15.60 -1.30 16.99
CA LYS A 258 -15.05 -1.27 18.34
C LYS A 258 -16.07 -1.72 19.38
N HIS A 259 -17.30 -1.25 19.27
CA HIS A 259 -18.41 -1.66 20.15
C HIS A 259 -18.67 -3.17 20.01
N TRP A 260 -18.80 -3.66 18.79
CA TRP A 260 -18.96 -5.09 18.52
C TRP A 260 -17.81 -5.94 19.10
N ALA A 261 -16.57 -5.45 19.00
CA ALA A 261 -15.42 -6.16 19.55
C ALA A 261 -15.44 -6.28 21.09
N LEU A 262 -16.13 -5.37 21.78
CA LEU A 262 -16.34 -5.45 23.23
C LEU A 262 -17.43 -6.48 23.61
N GLU A 263 -18.43 -6.67 22.75
CA GLU A 263 -19.57 -7.55 23.02
C GLU A 263 -19.30 -9.01 22.63
N ARG A 264 -18.53 -9.23 21.55
CA ARG A 264 -18.24 -10.58 21.04
C ARG A 264 -17.00 -11.17 21.71
N ALA A 265 -17.17 -12.35 22.32
CA ALA A 265 -16.04 -13.11 22.87
C ALA A 265 -14.96 -13.36 21.79
N ARG A 266 -13.70 -13.50 22.21
CA ARG A 266 -12.55 -13.76 21.34
C ARG A 266 -12.40 -12.74 20.19
N THR A 267 -12.80 -11.49 20.39
CA THR A 267 -12.64 -10.40 19.42
C THR A 267 -11.73 -9.33 19.98
N ARG A 268 -10.87 -8.77 19.16
CA ARG A 268 -9.98 -7.66 19.51
C ARG A 268 -10.03 -6.60 18.42
N PHE A 269 -10.28 -5.36 18.84
CA PHE A 269 -10.13 -4.19 17.98
C PHE A 269 -8.71 -3.63 18.15
N ILE A 270 -8.00 -3.44 17.04
CA ILE A 270 -6.61 -2.97 17.01
C ILE A 270 -6.53 -1.74 16.13
N GLU A 271 -6.09 -0.62 16.70
CA GLU A 271 -5.97 0.65 15.97
C GLU A 271 -5.04 0.55 14.75
N SER A 272 -3.92 -0.18 14.86
CA SER A 272 -3.03 -0.44 13.76
C SER A 272 -2.13 -1.64 14.07
N LEU A 273 -2.05 -2.58 13.17
CA LEU A 273 -1.09 -3.69 13.24
C LEU A 273 0.33 -3.24 12.83
N GLY A 274 0.45 -2.16 12.06
CA GLY A 274 1.74 -1.63 11.60
C GLY A 274 2.60 -2.72 10.97
N ARG A 275 3.87 -2.82 11.38
CA ARG A 275 4.81 -3.84 10.90
C ARG A 275 4.41 -5.29 11.20
N ASN A 276 3.53 -5.50 12.15
CA ASN A 276 3.08 -6.84 12.56
C ASN A 276 1.91 -7.35 11.68
N PHE A 277 1.43 -6.55 10.72
CA PHE A 277 0.31 -6.90 9.85
C PHE A 277 0.55 -8.25 9.15
N ALA A 278 1.70 -8.41 8.53
CA ALA A 278 2.04 -9.63 7.80
C ALA A 278 2.04 -10.86 8.71
N THR A 279 2.66 -10.76 9.90
CA THR A 279 2.67 -11.84 10.90
C THR A 279 1.27 -12.21 11.36
N VAL A 280 0.42 -11.22 11.64
CA VAL A 280 -0.96 -11.49 12.08
C VAL A 280 -1.79 -12.11 10.96
N VAL A 281 -1.60 -11.65 9.73
CA VAL A 281 -2.33 -12.15 8.55
C VAL A 281 -1.88 -13.56 8.18
N SER A 282 -0.58 -13.84 8.12
CA SER A 282 -0.05 -15.18 7.72
C SER A 282 -0.49 -16.32 8.63
N HIS A 283 -0.88 -16.01 9.86
CA HIS A 283 -1.39 -17.00 10.83
C HIS A 283 -2.93 -16.98 10.98
N ALA A 284 -3.63 -16.17 10.18
CA ALA A 284 -5.08 -16.11 10.15
C ALA A 284 -5.66 -17.15 9.18
N GLU A 285 -6.86 -17.67 9.49
CA GLU A 285 -7.60 -18.55 8.58
C GLU A 285 -8.10 -17.81 7.33
N ALA A 286 -8.33 -16.50 7.43
CA ALA A 286 -8.72 -15.63 6.32
C ALA A 286 -8.62 -14.15 6.69
N ILE A 287 -8.53 -13.29 5.65
CA ILE A 287 -8.94 -11.88 5.73
C ILE A 287 -10.39 -11.76 5.26
N ILE A 288 -11.17 -10.95 5.96
CA ILE A 288 -12.55 -10.61 5.62
C ILE A 288 -12.66 -9.09 5.51
N GLY A 289 -13.17 -8.58 4.40
CA GLY A 289 -13.37 -7.15 4.23
C GLY A 289 -13.09 -6.67 2.83
N ASN A 290 -12.84 -5.38 2.69
CA ASN A 290 -12.62 -4.73 1.41
C ASN A 290 -11.30 -3.94 1.36
N SER A 291 -10.33 -4.33 2.17
CA SER A 291 -8.97 -3.79 2.12
C SER A 291 -8.22 -4.29 0.89
N SER A 292 -7.40 -3.42 0.29
CA SER A 292 -6.49 -3.83 -0.79
C SER A 292 -5.49 -4.89 -0.34
N SER A 293 -5.14 -4.91 0.94
CA SER A 293 -4.21 -5.90 1.51
C SER A 293 -4.70 -7.33 1.36
N GLY A 294 -6.04 -7.56 1.38
CA GLY A 294 -6.62 -8.87 1.11
C GLY A 294 -6.41 -9.35 -0.33
N ILE A 295 -6.16 -8.44 -1.27
CA ILE A 295 -5.97 -8.75 -2.69
C ILE A 295 -4.49 -8.78 -3.07
N ILE A 296 -3.69 -7.88 -2.48
CA ILE A 296 -2.29 -7.67 -2.87
C ILE A 296 -1.36 -8.52 -2.01
N GLU A 297 -1.39 -8.33 -0.69
CA GLU A 297 -0.43 -8.93 0.23
C GLU A 297 -0.85 -10.32 0.73
N ALA A 298 -2.13 -10.51 1.06
CA ALA A 298 -2.62 -11.75 1.67
C ALA A 298 -2.36 -13.02 0.83
N PRO A 299 -2.52 -13.01 -0.51
CA PRO A 299 -2.18 -14.17 -1.33
C PRO A 299 -0.71 -14.60 -1.22
N ALA A 300 0.21 -13.65 -1.13
CA ALA A 300 1.64 -13.94 -0.97
C ALA A 300 2.00 -14.42 0.45
N LEU A 301 1.15 -14.13 1.43
CA LEU A 301 1.23 -14.65 2.80
C LEU A 301 0.47 -15.97 2.97
N GLU A 302 0.02 -16.58 1.87
CA GLU A 302 -0.77 -17.80 1.85
C GLU A 302 -2.07 -17.70 2.70
N THR A 303 -2.64 -16.49 2.80
CA THR A 303 -3.86 -16.21 3.54
C THR A 303 -4.99 -15.92 2.59
N PRO A 304 -6.08 -16.70 2.60
CA PRO A 304 -7.21 -16.48 1.71
C PRO A 304 -8.02 -15.24 2.12
N THR A 305 -8.76 -14.70 1.17
CA THR A 305 -9.56 -13.50 1.38
C THR A 305 -11.01 -13.70 0.96
N VAL A 306 -11.94 -13.27 1.83
CA VAL A 306 -13.32 -13.01 1.44
C VAL A 306 -13.47 -11.50 1.25
N ASN A 307 -13.38 -11.05 0.01
CA ASN A 307 -13.53 -9.65 -0.37
C ASN A 307 -15.01 -9.27 -0.43
N ILE A 308 -15.40 -8.19 0.23
CA ILE A 308 -16.79 -7.75 0.38
C ILE A 308 -17.03 -6.48 -0.45
N GLY A 309 -18.15 -6.47 -1.19
CA GLY A 309 -18.60 -5.29 -1.91
C GLY A 309 -17.75 -4.97 -3.15
N GLN A 310 -17.73 -3.69 -3.53
CA GLN A 310 -17.21 -3.25 -4.82
C GLN A 310 -15.92 -2.41 -4.75
N ARG A 311 -15.43 -2.11 -3.54
CA ARG A 311 -14.27 -1.22 -3.37
C ARG A 311 -13.02 -1.69 -4.13
N GLN A 312 -12.83 -3.00 -4.27
CA GLN A 312 -11.70 -3.60 -4.98
C GLN A 312 -12.03 -4.07 -6.40
N MET A 313 -13.20 -3.69 -6.93
CA MET A 313 -13.64 -4.09 -8.27
C MET A 313 -12.63 -3.63 -9.34
N GLY A 314 -12.34 -4.52 -10.29
CA GLY A 314 -11.39 -4.28 -11.39
C GLY A 314 -9.91 -4.53 -11.04
N ARG A 315 -9.60 -4.88 -9.77
CA ARG A 315 -8.26 -5.36 -9.41
C ARG A 315 -8.10 -6.84 -9.78
N PRO A 316 -6.99 -7.24 -10.41
CA PRO A 316 -6.70 -8.64 -10.65
C PRO A 316 -6.55 -9.38 -9.33
N HIS A 317 -7.06 -10.59 -9.25
CA HIS A 317 -6.91 -11.45 -8.08
C HIS A 317 -6.94 -12.93 -8.48
N GLY A 318 -6.25 -13.76 -7.71
CA GLY A 318 -6.21 -15.20 -7.89
C GLY A 318 -7.37 -15.94 -7.20
N ALA A 319 -7.34 -17.26 -7.26
CA ALA A 319 -8.38 -18.13 -6.70
C ALA A 319 -8.47 -18.10 -5.17
N SER A 320 -7.43 -17.61 -4.48
CA SER A 320 -7.44 -17.40 -3.02
C SER A 320 -8.33 -16.23 -2.56
N VAL A 321 -8.77 -15.38 -3.48
CA VAL A 321 -9.65 -14.24 -3.21
C VAL A 321 -11.06 -14.54 -3.73
N ARG A 322 -12.03 -14.55 -2.85
CA ARG A 322 -13.44 -14.75 -3.19
C ARG A 322 -14.23 -13.46 -2.95
N SER A 323 -14.68 -12.81 -4.00
CA SER A 323 -15.54 -11.61 -3.91
C SER A 323 -17.01 -11.97 -3.71
N VAL A 324 -17.65 -11.32 -2.75
CA VAL A 324 -19.07 -11.50 -2.40
C VAL A 324 -19.76 -10.14 -2.23
N PRO A 325 -21.09 -10.05 -2.43
CA PRO A 325 -21.83 -8.84 -2.05
C PRO A 325 -21.79 -8.62 -0.54
N ALA A 326 -22.10 -7.38 -0.10
CA ALA A 326 -22.19 -7.03 1.32
C ALA A 326 -23.47 -7.62 1.96
N GLU A 327 -23.54 -8.94 2.00
CA GLU A 327 -24.66 -9.72 2.52
C GLU A 327 -24.15 -10.80 3.46
N GLY A 328 -24.62 -10.83 4.72
CA GLY A 328 -24.17 -11.77 5.74
C GLY A 328 -24.30 -13.25 5.31
N ARG A 329 -25.35 -13.60 4.54
CA ARG A 329 -25.53 -14.97 4.03
C ARG A 329 -24.45 -15.35 3.01
N ALA A 330 -24.12 -14.45 2.10
CA ALA A 330 -23.10 -14.68 1.06
C ALA A 330 -21.71 -14.80 1.72
N LEU A 331 -21.40 -13.89 2.64
CA LEU A 331 -20.15 -13.90 3.39
C LEU A 331 -20.00 -15.19 4.22
N ARG A 332 -21.07 -15.60 4.96
CA ARG A 332 -21.06 -16.84 5.74
C ARG A 332 -20.79 -18.05 4.86
N ALA A 333 -21.46 -18.16 3.69
CA ALA A 333 -21.27 -19.26 2.77
C ALA A 333 -19.84 -19.33 2.22
N ALA A 334 -19.27 -18.16 1.85
CA ALA A 334 -17.91 -18.05 1.35
C ALA A 334 -16.88 -18.45 2.43
N LEU A 335 -17.02 -17.89 3.62
CA LEU A 335 -16.13 -18.19 4.75
C LEU A 335 -16.24 -19.68 5.17
N GLY A 336 -17.44 -20.22 5.31
CA GLY A 336 -17.65 -21.62 5.65
C GLY A 336 -17.04 -22.58 4.63
N SER A 337 -17.19 -22.28 3.33
CA SER A 337 -16.56 -23.06 2.26
C SER A 337 -15.03 -23.00 2.33
N LEU A 338 -14.47 -21.84 2.65
CA LEU A 338 -13.03 -21.63 2.74
C LEU A 338 -12.44 -22.38 3.92
N LEU A 339 -13.06 -22.29 5.10
CA LEU A 339 -12.64 -23.00 6.31
C LEU A 339 -12.76 -24.54 6.17
N SER A 340 -13.68 -25.03 5.33
CA SER A 340 -13.92 -26.47 5.16
C SER A 340 -13.02 -27.13 4.10
N HIS A 341 -12.70 -26.42 3.03
CA HIS A 341 -12.02 -26.99 1.85
C HIS A 341 -10.59 -26.45 1.65
N GLY A 342 -10.22 -25.44 2.43
CA GLY A 342 -8.97 -24.69 2.24
C GLY A 342 -8.99 -23.81 0.99
N PRO A 343 -8.05 -22.89 0.90
CA PRO A 343 -7.86 -22.04 -0.26
C PRO A 343 -7.05 -22.71 -1.37
N ARG A 344 -7.16 -22.15 -2.58
CA ARG A 344 -6.22 -22.43 -3.68
C ARG A 344 -5.36 -21.22 -3.91
N PHE A 345 -4.04 -21.42 -3.98
CA PHE A 345 -3.05 -20.36 -4.23
C PHE A 345 -2.37 -20.59 -5.58
N ASP A 346 -3.15 -20.70 -6.64
CA ASP A 346 -2.68 -21.04 -7.97
C ASP A 346 -2.18 -19.81 -8.73
N ASP A 347 -2.51 -18.60 -8.23
CA ASP A 347 -2.24 -17.34 -8.89
C ASP A 347 -2.03 -16.22 -7.87
N ALA A 348 -0.92 -15.50 -8.01
CA ALA A 348 -0.58 -14.30 -7.24
C ALA A 348 -0.24 -13.15 -8.21
N PRO A 349 -1.24 -12.46 -8.76
CA PRO A 349 -1.05 -11.45 -9.79
C PRO A 349 -0.06 -10.34 -9.43
N TYR A 350 0.11 -10.08 -8.14
CA TYR A 350 1.04 -9.07 -7.61
C TYR A 350 2.43 -9.61 -7.26
N GLY A 351 2.69 -10.90 -7.56
CA GLY A 351 3.93 -11.59 -7.25
C GLY A 351 3.96 -12.24 -5.88
N VAL A 352 5.04 -12.98 -5.65
CA VAL A 352 5.32 -13.72 -4.41
C VAL A 352 6.67 -13.30 -3.80
N GLY A 353 7.08 -12.06 -4.02
CA GLY A 353 8.38 -11.50 -3.68
C GLY A 353 9.28 -11.30 -4.89
N GLY A 354 10.47 -10.74 -4.67
CA GLY A 354 11.45 -10.43 -5.71
C GLY A 354 11.26 -9.08 -6.41
N ALA A 355 10.28 -8.28 -6.00
CA ALA A 355 10.01 -6.95 -6.55
C ALA A 355 11.23 -6.02 -6.40
N VAL A 356 11.85 -5.98 -5.23
CA VAL A 356 13.06 -5.16 -4.99
C VAL A 356 14.19 -5.54 -5.93
N ALA A 357 14.48 -6.83 -6.09
CA ALA A 357 15.53 -7.31 -6.98
C ALA A 357 15.23 -6.96 -8.45
N GLY A 358 13.97 -7.07 -8.87
CA GLY A 358 13.50 -6.67 -10.19
C GLY A 358 13.70 -5.18 -10.43
N ILE A 359 13.26 -4.35 -9.52
CA ILE A 359 13.39 -2.88 -9.58
C ILE A 359 14.87 -2.48 -9.66
N VAL A 360 15.70 -2.98 -8.76
CA VAL A 360 17.13 -2.63 -8.69
C VAL A 360 17.85 -3.00 -10.00
N ARG A 361 17.55 -4.16 -10.59
CA ARG A 361 18.10 -4.58 -11.89
C ARG A 361 17.71 -3.60 -13.00
N VAL A 362 16.46 -3.19 -13.07
CA VAL A 362 15.97 -2.25 -14.09
C VAL A 362 16.58 -0.86 -13.89
N LEU A 363 16.65 -0.36 -12.64
CA LEU A 363 17.30 0.91 -12.34
C LEU A 363 18.79 0.92 -12.71
N ALA A 364 19.50 -0.19 -12.49
CA ALA A 364 20.90 -0.34 -12.87
C ALA A 364 21.07 -0.27 -14.39
N ALA A 365 20.28 -1.06 -15.15
CA ALA A 365 20.33 -1.06 -16.60
C ALA A 365 19.98 0.32 -17.20
N PHE A 366 19.01 1.03 -16.63
CA PHE A 366 18.64 2.37 -17.05
C PHE A 366 19.76 3.38 -16.81
N GLY A 367 20.46 3.32 -15.67
CA GLY A 367 21.58 4.20 -15.35
C GLY A 367 22.81 3.99 -16.24
N GLU A 368 23.07 2.75 -16.69
CA GLU A 368 24.20 2.44 -17.58
C GLU A 368 24.02 2.95 -19.01
N THR A 369 22.80 3.24 -19.43
CA THR A 369 22.50 3.75 -20.79
C THR A 369 22.61 5.26 -20.92
N ARG A 370 22.98 5.98 -19.88
CA ARG A 370 23.10 7.45 -19.80
C ARG A 370 24.50 7.90 -19.43
#